data_258c705e4fcec3083f636ba1dad2776a
#
_entry.id   258c705e4fcec3083f636ba1dad2776a
#
_cell.length_a   1.000
_cell.length_b   1.000
_cell.length_c   1.000
_cell.angle_alpha   90.00
_cell.angle_beta   90.00
_cell.angle_gamma   90.00
#
_symmetry.space_group_name_H-M   'P 1'
#
loop_
_entity.id
_entity.type
_entity.pdbx_description
1 polymer ?
#
loop_
_entity_poly.entity_id
_entity_poly.type
_entity_poly.pdbx_seq_one_letter_code
_entity_poly.pdbx_strand_id
1 'polypeptide(L)'
;MALHFNCSPEELDEEQVLDYLQYLKTQSHTPSSSYFKHTVYGLRFAYKVLGIAGKRVFLPSLKLPKKLPVELNHREIKQLLKAPQLLKHRLVLGMLYGCGLRRFELLNIKLPDIDLDRRMLHIREGKGRKDRYVPIGEHLSRGLRTYIESEKPYIWLFNGKNSQGELQQFSETGVQWIIRQAVKRTDIIKHVTSHVLRHTYATHLLEMGLDIMSLKELLGHTDIRSTLVYLHIAQMGRERVFCPLDRLYKTVK
;
A
#
# COMPACT_ATOMS: atom_id res chain seq x y z
N MET A 1 -25.78 -2.16 -16.23
CA MET A 1 -25.95 -2.09 -17.70
C MET A 1 -27.09 -2.98 -18.14
N ALA A 2 -27.04 -4.30 -18.02
CA ALA A 2 -28.16 -5.18 -18.41
C ALA A 2 -29.51 -4.75 -17.82
N LEU A 3 -29.56 -4.49 -16.52
CA LEU A 3 -30.78 -3.98 -15.84
C LEU A 3 -31.19 -2.57 -16.28
N HIS A 4 -30.29 -1.77 -16.81
CA HIS A 4 -30.59 -0.40 -17.26
C HIS A 4 -31.28 -0.38 -18.63
N PHE A 5 -30.82 -1.25 -19.53
CA PHE A 5 -31.35 -1.38 -20.89
C PHE A 5 -32.32 -2.55 -21.06
N ASN A 6 -32.49 -3.37 -20.04
CA ASN A 6 -33.26 -4.61 -20.04
C ASN A 6 -32.93 -5.56 -21.19
N CYS A 7 -31.65 -5.60 -21.58
CA CYS A 7 -31.11 -6.49 -22.59
C CYS A 7 -29.71 -6.98 -22.24
N SER A 8 -29.22 -7.98 -22.97
CA SER A 8 -27.86 -8.46 -22.76
C SER A 8 -26.81 -7.42 -23.19
N PRO A 9 -25.69 -7.25 -22.47
CA PRO A 9 -24.63 -6.33 -22.88
C PRO A 9 -24.05 -6.60 -24.28
N GLU A 10 -24.19 -7.82 -24.81
CA GLU A 10 -23.78 -8.19 -26.15
C GLU A 10 -24.68 -7.59 -27.24
N GLU A 11 -25.91 -7.28 -26.92
CA GLU A 11 -26.88 -6.67 -27.84
C GLU A 11 -26.72 -5.14 -27.95
N LEU A 12 -26.08 -4.52 -26.95
CA LEU A 12 -25.88 -3.08 -26.91
C LEU A 12 -24.87 -2.63 -27.98
N ASP A 13 -25.18 -1.53 -28.66
CA ASP A 13 -24.24 -0.87 -29.56
C ASP A 13 -23.23 0.01 -28.79
N GLU A 14 -22.28 0.58 -29.52
CA GLU A 14 -21.21 1.42 -28.90
C GLU A 14 -21.77 2.70 -28.27
N GLU A 15 -22.81 3.29 -28.86
CA GLU A 15 -23.45 4.51 -28.41
C GLU A 15 -24.18 4.27 -27.09
N GLN A 16 -24.97 3.22 -27.00
CA GLN A 16 -25.64 2.81 -25.75
C GLN A 16 -24.66 2.54 -24.61
N VAL A 17 -23.51 1.95 -24.92
CA VAL A 17 -22.45 1.73 -23.93
C VAL A 17 -21.87 3.06 -23.45
N LEU A 18 -21.63 4.03 -24.35
CA LEU A 18 -21.15 5.36 -24.01
C LEU A 18 -22.18 6.13 -23.20
N ASP A 19 -23.44 6.07 -23.57
CA ASP A 19 -24.56 6.71 -22.84
C ASP A 19 -24.67 6.16 -21.42
N TYR A 20 -24.54 4.86 -21.25
CA TYR A 20 -24.52 4.27 -19.91
C TYR A 20 -23.33 4.76 -19.07
N LEU A 21 -22.15 4.85 -19.67
CA LEU A 21 -20.97 5.37 -18.98
C LEU A 21 -21.16 6.86 -18.61
N GLN A 22 -21.79 7.65 -19.49
CA GLN A 22 -22.13 9.05 -19.22
C GLN A 22 -23.20 9.15 -18.13
N TYR A 23 -24.23 8.32 -18.19
CA TYR A 23 -25.26 8.22 -17.13
C TYR A 23 -24.61 7.93 -15.77
N LEU A 24 -23.71 6.96 -15.68
CA LEU A 24 -22.99 6.65 -14.43
C LEU A 24 -22.18 7.83 -13.92
N LYS A 25 -21.63 8.66 -14.81
CA LYS A 25 -20.83 9.84 -14.44
C LYS A 25 -21.71 10.97 -13.86
N THR A 26 -22.94 11.10 -14.31
CA THR A 26 -23.86 12.17 -13.92
C THR A 26 -24.68 11.87 -12.67
N GLN A 27 -24.71 10.61 -12.22
CA GLN A 27 -25.43 10.23 -10.99
C GLN A 27 -24.84 10.90 -9.75
N SER A 28 -25.69 11.26 -8.79
CA SER A 28 -25.33 11.94 -7.53
C SER A 28 -24.31 11.16 -6.68
N HIS A 29 -24.22 9.85 -6.86
CA HIS A 29 -23.22 8.97 -6.28
C HIS A 29 -22.23 8.55 -7.35
N THR A 30 -21.47 9.50 -7.86
CA THR A 30 -20.50 9.28 -8.95
C THR A 30 -19.60 8.10 -8.65
N PRO A 31 -19.64 7.03 -9.45
CA PRO A 31 -18.77 5.88 -9.26
C PRO A 31 -17.29 6.30 -9.33
N SER A 32 -16.45 5.65 -8.54
CA SER A 32 -15.03 5.91 -8.59
C SER A 32 -14.46 5.64 -10.01
N SER A 33 -13.35 6.28 -10.35
CA SER A 33 -12.66 6.01 -11.63
C SER A 33 -12.33 4.52 -11.83
N SER A 34 -12.16 3.78 -10.74
CA SER A 34 -11.98 2.34 -10.77
C SER A 34 -13.24 1.63 -11.27
N TYR A 35 -14.43 2.08 -10.87
CA TYR A 35 -15.68 1.51 -11.32
C TYR A 35 -15.82 1.60 -12.84
N PHE A 36 -15.57 2.78 -13.44
CA PHE A 36 -15.57 2.94 -14.90
C PHE A 36 -14.58 2.01 -15.60
N LYS A 37 -13.34 1.94 -15.08
CA LYS A 37 -12.33 1.04 -15.63
C LYS A 37 -12.76 -0.43 -15.56
N HIS A 38 -13.31 -0.84 -14.43
CA HIS A 38 -13.80 -2.21 -14.26
C HIS A 38 -14.99 -2.51 -15.17
N THR A 39 -15.92 -1.57 -15.36
CA THR A 39 -17.03 -1.72 -16.31
C THR A 39 -16.51 -1.92 -17.73
N VAL A 40 -15.60 -1.05 -18.20
CA VAL A 40 -15.04 -1.15 -19.55
C VAL A 40 -14.22 -2.43 -19.74
N TYR A 41 -13.36 -2.78 -18.77
CA TYR A 41 -12.55 -3.99 -18.85
C TYR A 41 -13.40 -5.24 -18.76
N GLY A 42 -14.46 -5.25 -17.95
CA GLY A 42 -15.44 -6.33 -17.87
C GLY A 42 -16.14 -6.56 -19.19
N LEU A 43 -16.61 -5.48 -19.84
CA LEU A 43 -17.23 -5.58 -21.17
C LEU A 43 -16.26 -6.08 -22.25
N ARG A 44 -15.06 -5.54 -22.30
CA ARG A 44 -14.01 -6.02 -23.22
C ARG A 44 -13.70 -7.50 -23.02
N PHE A 45 -13.63 -7.95 -21.78
CA PHE A 45 -13.41 -9.35 -21.43
C PHE A 45 -14.60 -10.21 -21.87
N ALA A 46 -15.85 -9.79 -21.57
CA ALA A 46 -17.05 -10.49 -21.97
C ALA A 46 -17.14 -10.62 -23.49
N TYR A 47 -16.94 -9.54 -24.25
CA TYR A 47 -16.94 -9.58 -25.72
C TYR A 47 -15.88 -10.50 -26.30
N LYS A 48 -14.68 -10.52 -25.68
CA LYS A 48 -13.62 -11.44 -26.07
C LYS A 48 -13.99 -12.91 -25.84
N VAL A 49 -14.60 -13.22 -24.68
CA VAL A 49 -15.01 -14.60 -24.34
C VAL A 49 -16.16 -15.08 -25.26
N LEU A 50 -17.10 -14.19 -25.59
CA LEU A 50 -18.22 -14.48 -26.46
C LEU A 50 -17.86 -14.47 -27.96
N GLY A 51 -16.59 -14.22 -28.31
CA GLY A 51 -16.14 -14.20 -29.71
C GLY A 51 -16.72 -13.06 -30.54
N ILE A 52 -17.22 -11.98 -29.90
CA ILE A 52 -17.81 -10.83 -30.59
C ILE A 52 -16.67 -9.97 -31.15
N ALA A 53 -16.27 -10.28 -32.38
CA ALA A 53 -15.27 -9.51 -33.10
C ALA A 53 -15.91 -8.19 -33.61
N GLY A 54 -15.32 -7.04 -33.27
CA GLY A 54 -15.71 -5.75 -33.83
C GLY A 54 -16.30 -4.74 -32.85
N LYS A 55 -16.87 -5.15 -31.73
CA LYS A 55 -17.33 -4.19 -30.69
C LYS A 55 -16.14 -3.64 -29.89
N ARG A 56 -15.78 -2.37 -30.15
CA ARG A 56 -14.71 -1.67 -29.42
C ARG A 56 -15.31 -0.77 -28.33
N VAL A 57 -15.11 -1.12 -27.06
CA VAL A 57 -15.49 -0.27 -25.94
C VAL A 57 -14.32 0.65 -25.61
N PHE A 58 -14.47 1.94 -25.88
CA PHE A 58 -13.48 2.94 -25.55
C PHE A 58 -13.62 3.38 -24.09
N LEU A 59 -12.50 3.48 -23.38
CA LEU A 59 -12.48 4.11 -22.06
C LEU A 59 -12.50 5.62 -22.26
N PRO A 60 -13.52 6.35 -21.81
CA PRO A 60 -13.51 7.79 -21.87
C PRO A 60 -12.29 8.32 -21.11
N SER A 61 -11.62 9.33 -21.67
CA SER A 61 -10.46 9.96 -21.04
C SER A 61 -10.91 10.68 -19.77
N LEU A 62 -10.77 10.01 -18.62
CA LEU A 62 -11.00 10.60 -17.32
C LEU A 62 -9.70 11.27 -16.86
N LYS A 63 -9.55 12.57 -17.13
CA LYS A 63 -8.50 13.38 -16.50
C LYS A 63 -8.85 13.56 -15.03
N LEU A 64 -8.45 12.60 -14.20
CA LEU A 64 -8.56 12.77 -12.75
C LEU A 64 -7.37 13.59 -12.26
N PRO A 65 -7.59 14.57 -11.39
CA PRO A 65 -6.49 15.24 -10.73
C PRO A 65 -5.67 14.17 -9.97
N LYS A 66 -4.37 14.12 -10.22
CA LYS A 66 -3.46 13.26 -9.48
C LYS A 66 -3.38 13.81 -8.06
N LYS A 67 -4.15 13.23 -7.14
CA LYS A 67 -3.99 13.52 -5.71
C LYS A 67 -2.64 12.98 -5.26
N LEU A 68 -1.84 13.83 -4.62
CA LEU A 68 -0.62 13.38 -3.97
C LEU A 68 -0.97 12.36 -2.87
N PRO A 69 -0.15 11.33 -2.68
CA PRO A 69 -0.34 10.38 -1.59
C PRO A 69 -0.36 11.10 -0.25
N VAL A 70 -1.24 10.66 0.63
CA VAL A 70 -1.24 11.09 2.03
C VAL A 70 -0.05 10.43 2.72
N GLU A 71 0.72 11.20 3.45
CA GLU A 71 1.83 10.75 4.28
C GLU A 71 1.73 11.31 5.69
N LEU A 72 2.39 10.67 6.64
CA LEU A 72 2.48 11.10 8.02
C LEU A 72 3.87 11.72 8.25
N ASN A 73 3.94 12.82 8.98
CA ASN A 73 5.21 13.38 9.41
C ASN A 73 5.83 12.54 10.55
N HIS A 74 7.09 12.83 10.91
CA HIS A 74 7.81 12.09 11.95
C HIS A 74 7.13 12.14 13.33
N ARG A 75 6.45 13.24 13.68
CA ARG A 75 5.69 13.37 14.94
C ARG A 75 4.47 12.46 14.92
N GLU A 76 3.69 12.50 13.86
CA GLU A 76 2.49 11.65 13.67
C GLU A 76 2.85 10.16 13.72
N ILE A 77 3.93 9.76 13.05
CA ILE A 77 4.41 8.35 13.10
C ILE A 77 4.81 7.96 14.53
N LYS A 78 5.55 8.80 15.25
CA LYS A 78 5.92 8.52 16.65
C LYS A 78 4.68 8.35 17.54
N GLN A 79 3.67 9.19 17.38
CA GLN A 79 2.41 9.09 18.12
C GLN A 79 1.70 7.77 17.77
N LEU A 80 1.56 7.47 16.48
CA LEU A 80 0.86 6.27 16.00
C LEU A 80 1.51 4.97 16.52
N LEU A 81 2.85 4.88 16.47
CA LEU A 81 3.56 3.68 16.93
C LEU A 81 3.52 3.50 18.46
N LYS A 82 3.38 4.58 19.23
CA LYS A 82 3.26 4.54 20.69
C LYS A 82 1.83 4.25 21.17
N ALA A 83 0.82 4.56 20.37
CA ALA A 83 -0.58 4.48 20.75
C ALA A 83 -1.09 3.09 21.17
N PRO A 84 -0.70 1.97 20.55
CA PRO A 84 -1.20 0.65 20.96
C PRO A 84 -0.56 0.20 22.29
N GLN A 85 -1.37 -0.42 23.17
CA GLN A 85 -0.89 -0.99 24.41
C GLN A 85 -0.26 -2.39 24.20
N LEU A 86 -0.86 -3.21 23.32
CA LEU A 86 -0.40 -4.57 23.06
C LEU A 86 0.85 -4.58 22.18
N LEU A 87 1.85 -5.36 22.56
CA LEU A 87 3.09 -5.52 21.81
C LEU A 87 2.83 -5.97 20.35
N LYS A 88 1.95 -6.95 20.17
CA LYS A 88 1.51 -7.41 18.85
C LYS A 88 1.05 -6.25 17.96
N HIS A 89 0.23 -5.34 18.48
CA HIS A 89 -0.30 -4.23 17.68
C HIS A 89 0.78 -3.20 17.34
N ARG A 90 1.72 -2.95 18.27
CA ARG A 90 2.90 -2.11 18.01
C ARG A 90 3.76 -2.70 16.91
N LEU A 91 3.98 -4.03 16.92
CA LEU A 91 4.77 -4.73 15.91
C LEU A 91 4.09 -4.73 14.55
N VAL A 92 2.77 -4.92 14.48
CA VAL A 92 2.01 -4.81 13.23
C VAL A 92 2.22 -3.44 12.59
N LEU A 93 2.06 -2.35 13.35
CA LEU A 93 2.32 -1.00 12.85
C LEU A 93 3.80 -0.77 12.52
N GLY A 94 4.69 -1.25 13.40
CA GLY A 94 6.13 -1.15 13.22
C GLY A 94 6.62 -1.83 11.95
N MET A 95 6.09 -2.99 11.60
CA MET A 95 6.46 -3.70 10.37
C MET A 95 5.87 -3.04 9.12
N LEU A 96 4.64 -2.55 9.18
CA LEU A 96 4.03 -1.82 8.06
C LEU A 96 4.84 -0.56 7.70
N TYR A 97 5.28 0.19 8.72
CA TYR A 97 6.08 1.40 8.53
C TYR A 97 7.57 1.09 8.42
N GLY A 98 8.17 0.32 9.33
CA GLY A 98 9.62 0.12 9.41
C GLY A 98 10.21 -0.78 8.33
N CYS A 99 9.38 -1.66 7.73
CA CYS A 99 9.77 -2.52 6.62
C CYS A 99 8.99 -2.19 5.32
N GLY A 100 8.13 -1.19 5.34
CA GLY A 100 7.35 -0.75 4.18
C GLY A 100 6.46 -1.85 3.56
N LEU A 101 5.93 -2.76 4.37
CA LEU A 101 5.20 -3.93 3.89
C LEU A 101 3.83 -3.57 3.31
N ARG A 102 3.42 -4.33 2.29
CA ARG A 102 2.00 -4.40 1.92
C ARG A 102 1.22 -5.18 2.99
N ARG A 103 -0.05 -4.86 3.17
CA ARG A 103 -0.91 -5.56 4.14
C ARG A 103 -0.88 -7.07 3.93
N PHE A 104 -1.01 -7.52 2.69
CA PHE A 104 -0.97 -8.94 2.35
C PHE A 104 0.39 -9.58 2.68
N GLU A 105 1.49 -8.88 2.42
CA GLU A 105 2.83 -9.35 2.78
C GLU A 105 2.97 -9.55 4.28
N LEU A 106 2.52 -8.57 5.09
CA LEU A 106 2.52 -8.67 6.57
C LEU A 106 1.77 -9.89 7.08
N LEU A 107 0.59 -10.17 6.52
CA LEU A 107 -0.25 -11.29 6.93
C LEU A 107 0.37 -12.65 6.63
N ASN A 108 1.15 -12.74 5.56
CA ASN A 108 1.74 -13.99 5.08
C ASN A 108 3.16 -14.25 5.62
N ILE A 109 3.70 -13.40 6.49
CA ILE A 109 5.01 -13.64 7.11
C ILE A 109 4.95 -14.89 7.98
N LYS A 110 5.83 -15.83 7.70
CA LYS A 110 6.04 -17.03 8.50
C LYS A 110 7.28 -16.88 9.38
N LEU A 111 7.38 -17.65 10.45
CA LEU A 111 8.53 -17.59 11.36
C LEU A 111 9.88 -17.82 10.65
N PRO A 112 10.02 -18.80 9.72
CA PRO A 112 11.28 -19.00 8.99
C PRO A 112 11.69 -17.85 8.06
N ASP A 113 10.79 -16.89 7.80
CA ASP A 113 11.08 -15.74 6.95
C ASP A 113 11.84 -14.64 7.71
N ILE A 114 11.98 -14.77 9.03
CA ILE A 114 12.57 -13.75 9.91
C ILE A 114 13.94 -14.21 10.40
N ASP A 115 14.98 -13.53 9.95
CA ASP A 115 16.33 -13.69 10.48
C ASP A 115 16.64 -12.52 11.44
N LEU A 116 16.46 -12.76 12.74
CA LEU A 116 16.66 -11.72 13.76
C LEU A 116 18.14 -11.44 14.03
N ASP A 117 19.04 -12.35 13.70
CA ASP A 117 20.48 -12.19 13.91
C ASP A 117 21.06 -11.33 12.80
N ARG A 118 20.70 -11.59 11.54
CA ARG A 118 21.02 -10.74 10.39
C ARG A 118 20.12 -9.51 10.29
N ARG A 119 19.05 -9.46 11.06
CA ARG A 119 18.02 -8.42 11.02
C ARG A 119 17.42 -8.24 9.62
N MET A 120 17.06 -9.35 9.00
CA MET A 120 16.49 -9.40 7.65
C MET A 120 15.14 -10.11 7.66
N LEU A 121 14.25 -9.61 6.85
CA LEU A 121 12.94 -10.20 6.59
C LEU A 121 12.87 -10.64 5.12
N HIS A 122 12.60 -11.91 4.89
CA HIS A 122 12.37 -12.46 3.56
C HIS A 122 10.89 -12.32 3.19
N ILE A 123 10.58 -11.54 2.18
CA ILE A 123 9.23 -11.41 1.63
C ILE A 123 9.11 -12.34 0.45
N ARG A 124 8.35 -13.42 0.63
CA ARG A 124 8.08 -14.40 -0.42
C ARG A 124 6.92 -13.96 -1.29
N GLU A 125 6.96 -14.31 -2.56
CA GLU A 125 5.89 -14.11 -3.53
C GLU A 125 5.26 -12.71 -3.49
N GLY A 126 6.08 -11.67 -3.42
CA GLY A 126 5.63 -10.29 -3.55
C GLY A 126 4.87 -10.06 -4.86
N LYS A 127 4.39 -8.85 -5.11
CA LYS A 127 3.70 -8.49 -6.36
C LYS A 127 4.55 -8.89 -7.58
N GLY A 128 4.05 -9.81 -8.40
CA GLY A 128 4.77 -10.39 -9.54
C GLY A 128 5.61 -11.62 -9.20
N ARG A 129 5.36 -12.30 -8.06
CA ARG A 129 6.06 -13.52 -7.59
C ARG A 129 7.57 -13.35 -7.43
N LYS A 130 8.03 -12.14 -7.08
CA LYS A 130 9.44 -11.87 -6.81
C LYS A 130 9.69 -11.78 -5.32
N ASP A 131 10.66 -12.54 -4.88
CA ASP A 131 11.14 -12.51 -3.52
C ASP A 131 12.05 -11.29 -3.31
N ARG A 132 12.08 -10.77 -2.09
CA ARG A 132 13.00 -9.72 -1.69
C ARG A 132 13.31 -9.81 -0.21
N TYR A 133 14.46 -9.26 0.16
CA TYR A 133 14.84 -9.06 1.54
C TYR A 133 14.65 -7.60 1.95
N VAL A 134 14.15 -7.41 3.17
CA VAL A 134 13.95 -6.07 3.76
C VAL A 134 14.64 -6.03 5.11
N PRO A 135 15.42 -4.98 5.42
CA PRO A 135 16.08 -4.86 6.72
C PRO A 135 15.07 -4.63 7.84
N ILE A 136 15.33 -5.22 8.99
CA ILE A 136 14.58 -5.03 10.23
C ILE A 136 15.40 -4.11 11.13
N GLY A 137 14.86 -2.94 11.47
CA GLY A 137 15.51 -2.02 12.40
C GLY A 137 15.68 -2.64 13.79
N GLU A 138 16.69 -2.20 14.55
CA GLU A 138 17.06 -2.77 15.85
C GLU A 138 15.88 -2.77 16.86
N HIS A 139 15.15 -1.67 16.97
CA HIS A 139 13.99 -1.59 17.86
C HIS A 139 12.91 -2.60 17.51
N LEU A 140 12.67 -2.80 16.21
CA LEU A 140 11.69 -3.76 15.72
C LEU A 140 12.18 -5.19 15.97
N SER A 141 13.46 -5.47 15.74
CA SER A 141 14.08 -6.79 15.99
C SER A 141 13.96 -7.20 17.47
N ARG A 142 14.26 -6.29 18.40
CA ARG A 142 14.08 -6.54 19.84
C ARG A 142 12.63 -6.85 20.19
N GLY A 143 11.70 -6.04 19.70
CA GLY A 143 10.28 -6.27 19.93
C GLY A 143 9.77 -7.59 19.35
N LEU A 144 10.24 -7.98 18.16
CA LEU A 144 9.92 -9.27 17.54
C LEU A 144 10.46 -10.44 18.35
N ARG A 145 11.70 -10.36 18.86
CA ARG A 145 12.26 -11.39 19.74
C ARG A 145 11.40 -11.59 20.99
N THR A 146 11.09 -10.51 21.71
CA THR A 146 10.21 -10.57 22.87
C THR A 146 8.83 -11.15 22.54
N TYR A 147 8.26 -10.76 21.40
CA TYR A 147 6.94 -11.26 20.97
C TYR A 147 6.95 -12.75 20.66
N ILE A 148 7.97 -13.23 19.92
CA ILE A 148 8.12 -14.64 19.55
C ILE A 148 8.32 -15.50 20.79
N GLU A 149 9.11 -15.04 21.75
CA GLU A 149 9.38 -15.74 23.01
C GLU A 149 8.12 -15.82 23.91
N SER A 150 7.34 -14.73 23.99
CA SER A 150 6.16 -14.66 24.85
C SER A 150 4.91 -15.33 24.26
N GLU A 151 4.62 -15.04 22.99
CA GLU A 151 3.37 -15.50 22.34
C GLU A 151 3.52 -16.84 21.62
N LYS A 152 4.75 -17.29 21.38
CA LYS A 152 5.10 -18.57 20.71
C LYS A 152 4.24 -18.82 19.46
N PRO A 153 4.24 -17.91 18.48
CA PRO A 153 3.45 -18.09 17.26
C PRO A 153 3.86 -19.39 16.55
N TYR A 154 2.90 -20.06 15.90
CA TYR A 154 3.13 -21.42 15.37
C TYR A 154 3.58 -21.42 13.90
N ILE A 155 2.80 -20.86 12.99
CA ILE A 155 3.11 -20.85 11.55
C ILE A 155 3.39 -19.42 11.10
N TRP A 156 2.40 -18.55 11.25
CA TRP A 156 2.49 -17.15 10.89
C TRP A 156 3.04 -16.32 12.03
N LEU A 157 3.78 -15.28 11.71
CA LEU A 157 4.28 -14.34 12.71
C LEU A 157 3.11 -13.78 13.55
N PHE A 158 2.02 -13.41 12.91
CA PHE A 158 0.82 -12.91 13.60
C PHE A 158 -0.34 -13.87 13.41
N ASN A 159 -0.83 -14.38 14.51
CA ASN A 159 -2.01 -15.25 14.55
C ASN A 159 -3.23 -14.47 15.03
N GLY A 160 -4.39 -14.80 14.47
CA GLY A 160 -5.72 -14.48 14.99
C GLY A 160 -6.34 -15.70 15.70
N LYS A 161 -7.55 -15.53 16.17
CA LYS A 161 -8.41 -16.63 16.65
C LYS A 161 -9.71 -16.61 15.85
N ASN A 162 -10.19 -17.79 15.48
CA ASN A 162 -11.53 -17.94 14.91
C ASN A 162 -12.60 -17.86 16.01
N SER A 163 -13.87 -17.99 15.65
CA SER A 163 -15.00 -18.01 16.60
C SER A 163 -14.95 -19.16 17.61
N GLN A 164 -14.21 -20.23 17.31
CA GLN A 164 -14.01 -21.40 18.16
C GLN A 164 -12.76 -21.28 19.05
N GLY A 165 -12.01 -20.15 18.94
CA GLY A 165 -10.78 -19.91 19.70
C GLY A 165 -9.52 -20.54 19.12
N GLU A 166 -9.61 -21.21 17.97
CA GLU A 166 -8.47 -21.83 17.30
C GLU A 166 -7.58 -20.79 16.62
N LEU A 167 -6.27 -21.08 16.59
CA LEU A 167 -5.30 -20.21 15.94
C LEU A 167 -5.46 -20.24 14.42
N GLN A 168 -5.60 -19.09 13.83
CA GLN A 168 -5.62 -18.89 12.37
C GLN A 168 -4.72 -17.74 11.96
N GLN A 169 -4.53 -17.58 10.68
CA GLN A 169 -3.85 -16.41 10.14
C GLN A 169 -4.53 -15.11 10.58
N PHE A 170 -3.74 -14.09 10.90
CA PHE A 170 -4.29 -12.79 11.26
C PHE A 170 -5.05 -12.15 10.09
N SER A 171 -6.23 -11.58 10.36
CA SER A 171 -7.12 -11.11 9.30
C SER A 171 -6.77 -9.71 8.79
N GLU A 172 -7.15 -9.41 7.56
CA GLU A 172 -7.06 -8.07 6.98
C GLU A 172 -7.85 -7.03 7.77
N THR A 173 -9.04 -7.42 8.24
CA THR A 173 -9.90 -6.57 9.07
C THR A 173 -9.26 -6.27 10.43
N GLY A 174 -8.51 -7.25 10.97
CA GLY A 174 -7.72 -7.07 12.19
C GLY A 174 -6.63 -6.02 12.04
N VAL A 175 -5.89 -6.04 10.93
CA VAL A 175 -4.88 -5.00 10.64
C VAL A 175 -5.53 -3.62 10.52
N GLN A 176 -6.64 -3.52 9.80
CA GLN A 176 -7.37 -2.25 9.66
C GLN A 176 -7.92 -1.76 10.99
N TRP A 177 -8.40 -2.67 11.84
CA TRP A 177 -8.88 -2.34 13.17
C TRP A 177 -7.75 -1.79 14.04
N ILE A 178 -6.56 -2.43 14.05
CA ILE A 178 -5.38 -1.94 14.79
C ILE A 178 -5.04 -0.51 14.36
N ILE A 179 -4.95 -0.25 13.07
CA ILE A 179 -4.65 1.09 12.55
C ILE A 179 -5.68 2.10 13.04
N ARG A 180 -6.98 1.79 12.88
CA ARG A 180 -8.07 2.69 13.33
C ARG A 180 -8.03 2.95 14.83
N GLN A 181 -7.78 1.93 15.65
CA GLN A 181 -7.69 2.10 17.11
C GLN A 181 -6.46 2.93 17.51
N ALA A 182 -5.33 2.75 16.82
CA ALA A 182 -4.15 3.55 17.06
C ALA A 182 -4.39 5.03 16.71
N VAL A 183 -4.98 5.31 15.54
CA VAL A 183 -5.33 6.68 15.12
C VAL A 183 -6.28 7.35 16.12
N LYS A 184 -7.33 6.65 16.57
CA LYS A 184 -8.27 7.19 17.58
C LYS A 184 -7.63 7.65 18.90
N ARG A 185 -6.41 7.20 19.19
CA ARG A 185 -5.64 7.55 20.40
C ARG A 185 -4.60 8.62 20.13
N THR A 186 -4.65 9.28 19.00
CA THR A 186 -3.73 10.33 18.56
C THR A 186 -4.50 11.52 18.02
N ASP A 187 -3.81 12.63 17.77
CA ASP A 187 -4.36 13.85 17.18
C ASP A 187 -4.33 13.80 15.63
N ILE A 188 -4.08 12.64 15.04
CA ILE A 188 -3.94 12.50 13.58
C ILE A 188 -5.31 12.62 12.92
N ILE A 189 -5.50 13.68 12.13
CA ILE A 189 -6.74 13.94 11.38
C ILE A 189 -6.75 13.22 10.03
N LYS A 190 -5.57 12.81 9.55
CA LYS A 190 -5.41 12.14 8.25
C LYS A 190 -6.01 10.74 8.26
N HIS A 191 -6.60 10.32 7.13
CA HIS A 191 -7.08 8.96 6.95
C HIS A 191 -5.90 7.99 6.78
N VAL A 192 -5.54 7.29 7.86
CA VAL A 192 -4.40 6.36 7.89
C VAL A 192 -4.82 4.96 7.48
N THR A 193 -4.08 4.39 6.54
CA THR A 193 -4.20 3.00 6.07
C THR A 193 -2.83 2.33 6.03
N SER A 194 -2.77 1.03 5.81
CA SER A 194 -1.50 0.32 5.58
C SER A 194 -0.72 0.89 4.38
N HIS A 195 -1.43 1.37 3.36
CA HIS A 195 -0.80 2.04 2.22
C HIS A 195 -0.19 3.39 2.60
N VAL A 196 -0.86 4.17 3.46
CA VAL A 196 -0.31 5.43 3.98
C VAL A 196 0.97 5.18 4.77
N LEU A 197 1.03 4.15 5.62
CA LEU A 197 2.25 3.79 6.34
C LEU A 197 3.40 3.41 5.41
N ARG A 198 3.11 2.66 4.36
CA ARG A 198 4.09 2.31 3.33
C ARG A 198 4.52 3.52 2.50
N HIS A 199 3.63 4.44 2.16
CA HIS A 199 3.97 5.69 1.49
C HIS A 199 4.89 6.54 2.37
N THR A 200 4.53 6.68 3.64
CA THR A 200 5.34 7.40 4.63
C THR A 200 6.75 6.78 4.79
N TYR A 201 6.86 5.45 4.84
CA TYR A 201 8.16 4.77 4.83
C TYR A 201 9.00 5.15 3.62
N ALA A 202 8.39 5.10 2.43
CA ALA A 202 9.08 5.39 1.18
C ALA A 202 9.58 6.86 1.13
N THR A 203 8.72 7.80 1.52
CA THR A 203 9.06 9.23 1.54
C THR A 203 10.16 9.51 2.55
N HIS A 204 10.04 9.01 3.78
CA HIS A 204 11.05 9.21 4.82
C HIS A 204 12.42 8.64 4.44
N LEU A 205 12.48 7.48 3.77
CA LEU A 205 13.75 6.93 3.29
C LEU A 205 14.41 7.82 2.23
N LEU A 206 13.63 8.38 1.30
CA LEU A 206 14.15 9.34 0.31
C LEU A 206 14.61 10.64 0.97
N GLU A 207 13.90 11.13 1.99
CA GLU A 207 14.29 12.29 2.78
C GLU A 207 15.62 12.05 3.53
N MET A 208 15.83 10.83 4.01
CA MET A 208 17.09 10.39 4.63
C MET A 208 18.24 10.19 3.61
N GLY A 209 17.96 10.29 2.30
CA GLY A 209 18.97 10.23 1.27
C GLY A 209 19.11 8.88 0.56
N LEU A 210 18.21 7.92 0.82
CA LEU A 210 18.21 6.67 0.07
C LEU A 210 17.95 6.97 -1.41
N ASP A 211 18.70 6.31 -2.29
CA ASP A 211 18.48 6.45 -3.73
C ASP A 211 17.20 5.74 -4.19
N ILE A 212 16.66 6.20 -5.32
CA ILE A 212 15.37 5.74 -5.84
C ILE A 212 15.39 4.28 -6.31
N MET A 213 16.54 3.76 -6.74
CA MET A 213 16.68 2.39 -7.21
C MET A 213 16.66 1.43 -6.03
N SER A 214 17.42 1.72 -4.98
CA SER A 214 17.38 0.97 -3.70
C SER A 214 15.98 1.00 -3.09
N LEU A 215 15.28 2.14 -3.13
CA LEU A 215 13.90 2.21 -2.66
C LEU A 215 12.96 1.32 -3.50
N LYS A 216 13.10 1.33 -4.82
CA LYS A 216 12.32 0.46 -5.72
C LYS A 216 12.48 -1.02 -5.34
N GLU A 217 13.71 -1.45 -5.07
CA GLU A 217 14.02 -2.84 -4.67
C GLU A 217 13.40 -3.18 -3.31
N LEU A 218 13.60 -2.34 -2.28
CA LEU A 218 13.00 -2.52 -0.95
C LEU A 218 11.48 -2.60 -1.01
N LEU A 219 10.85 -1.80 -1.85
CA LEU A 219 9.40 -1.83 -2.04
C LEU A 219 8.92 -2.99 -2.93
N GLY A 220 9.80 -3.65 -3.67
CA GLY A 220 9.44 -4.68 -4.65
C GLY A 220 8.51 -4.13 -5.75
N HIS A 221 8.88 -2.97 -6.32
CA HIS A 221 8.19 -2.40 -7.46
C HIS A 221 8.81 -2.93 -8.76
N THR A 222 8.00 -3.52 -9.61
CA THR A 222 8.43 -3.96 -10.95
C THR A 222 8.74 -2.77 -11.86
N ASP A 223 7.95 -1.70 -11.75
CA ASP A 223 8.04 -0.49 -12.56
C ASP A 223 8.51 0.70 -11.69
N ILE A 224 9.58 1.36 -12.12
CA ILE A 224 10.14 2.55 -11.46
C ILE A 224 9.12 3.69 -11.34
N ARG A 225 8.18 3.80 -12.28
CA ARG A 225 7.13 4.82 -12.26
C ARG A 225 6.30 4.78 -10.98
N SER A 226 6.14 3.60 -10.38
CA SER A 226 5.47 3.43 -9.09
C SER A 226 6.27 4.02 -7.92
N THR A 227 7.58 4.19 -8.07
CA THR A 227 8.48 4.74 -7.04
C THR A 227 8.70 6.23 -7.25
N LEU A 228 8.68 6.72 -8.49
CA LEU A 228 8.87 8.14 -8.81
C LEU A 228 7.84 9.06 -8.15
N VAL A 229 6.66 8.54 -7.83
CA VAL A 229 5.62 9.29 -7.10
C VAL A 229 6.15 9.83 -5.76
N TYR A 230 6.98 9.05 -5.07
CA TYR A 230 7.55 9.45 -3.77
C TYR A 230 8.65 10.50 -3.92
N LEU A 231 9.37 10.52 -5.05
CA LEU A 231 10.42 11.50 -5.29
C LEU A 231 9.88 12.94 -5.31
N HIS A 232 8.73 13.15 -5.96
CA HIS A 232 8.08 14.47 -5.99
C HIS A 232 7.72 14.96 -4.58
N ILE A 233 7.29 14.07 -3.70
CA ILE A 233 6.90 14.42 -2.32
C ILE A 233 8.13 14.74 -1.49
N ALA A 234 9.15 13.88 -1.50
CA ALA A 234 10.39 14.08 -0.75
C ALA A 234 11.17 15.32 -1.19
N GLN A 235 11.06 15.73 -2.47
CA GLN A 235 11.68 16.95 -2.97
C GLN A 235 11.01 18.23 -2.47
N MET A 236 9.69 18.20 -2.23
CA MET A 236 8.96 19.36 -1.70
C MET A 236 9.40 19.74 -0.27
N GLY A 237 9.96 18.79 0.50
CA GLY A 237 10.51 19.03 1.84
C GLY A 237 12.00 19.43 1.86
N ARG A 238 12.69 19.37 0.73
CA ARG A 238 14.11 19.73 0.64
C ARG A 238 14.28 21.20 0.31
N GLU A 239 14.38 22.07 1.30
CA GLU A 239 14.68 23.50 1.15
C GLU A 239 16.11 23.80 0.64
N ARG A 240 16.95 22.80 0.44
CA ARG A 240 18.35 23.00 0.05
C ARG A 240 18.62 22.45 -1.35
N VAL A 241 18.54 23.33 -2.33
CA VAL A 241 19.22 23.12 -3.61
C VAL A 241 20.72 23.19 -3.34
N PHE A 242 21.41 22.05 -3.43
CA PHE A 242 22.87 22.04 -3.30
C PHE A 242 23.50 22.50 -4.61
N CYS A 243 24.11 23.69 -4.62
CA CYS A 243 25.01 24.06 -5.67
C CYS A 243 26.31 23.27 -5.51
N PRO A 244 26.79 22.51 -6.53
CA PRO A 244 28.05 21.80 -6.42
C PRO A 244 29.22 22.72 -6.12
N LEU A 245 29.18 23.97 -6.60
CA LEU A 245 30.18 24.98 -6.36
C LEU A 245 30.27 25.34 -4.86
N ASP A 246 29.15 25.45 -4.18
CA ASP A 246 29.14 25.77 -2.74
C ASP A 246 29.82 24.69 -1.90
N ARG A 247 29.82 23.43 -2.35
CA ARG A 247 30.54 22.34 -1.70
C ARG A 247 32.06 22.46 -1.84
N LEU A 248 32.55 22.99 -2.96
CA LEU A 248 33.99 23.17 -3.20
C LEU A 248 34.60 24.23 -2.29
N TYR A 249 33.81 25.22 -1.87
CA TYR A 249 34.25 26.36 -1.06
C TYR A 249 33.77 26.31 0.40
N LYS A 250 33.03 25.29 0.82
CA LYS A 250 32.77 25.06 2.24
C LYS A 250 34.04 24.57 2.91
N THR A 251 34.81 25.50 3.46
CA THR A 251 35.88 25.18 4.41
C THR A 251 35.28 24.43 5.58
N VAL A 252 35.76 23.22 5.83
CA VAL A 252 35.47 22.44 7.04
C VAL A 252 35.92 23.31 8.23
N LYS A 253 35.00 23.78 9.03
CA LYS A 253 35.25 24.34 10.37
C LYS A 253 35.17 23.23 11.38
#